data_96d83ce553e26c6294673542d70a675a
#
_entry.id   96d83ce553e26c6294673542d70a675a
#
_cell.length_a   1.000
_cell.length_b   1.000
_cell.length_c   1.000
_cell.angle_alpha   90.00
_cell.angle_beta   90.00
_cell.angle_gamma   90.00
#
_symmetry.space_group_name_H-M   'P 1'
#
loop_
_entity.id
_entity.type
_entity.pdbx_description
1 polymer ?
#
loop_
_entity_poly.entity_id
_entity_poly.type
_entity_poly.pdbx_seq_one_letter_code
_entity_poly.pdbx_strand_id
1 'polypeptide(L)'
;MLLSTREYMINTQKGETMDNKESSVYRCESCNGIMEYDVETKQMKCPNCGNCVPILNDTSKIIEHKLTIDAKRILRPSEKTSTTMECTGCGATLEIGKDDTTSVCPYCGSSYVLAQKQLDAIIPDGIIPFNLDMNAAKETFHKWVKRRWLAPGKLKTLYQGNPFQSLYLPYWTFDADADADYTAMGGRTRTEQYKDKEGNVQTRTHTDWYHTHGHVQEHFDDILEKAVNTENAAFLSQIEPYDMGRLVSYAPEYLSGCMSQCYNVDLEKASNSARDDMEQRLRSLASDDVLSRYDSVKDVRLHSRYRNESYKHILV
;
A
#
# COMPACT_ATOMS: atom_id res chain seq x y z
N MET A 1 23.35 -26.57 18.34
CA MET A 1 22.11 -27.26 18.73
C MET A 1 21.04 -26.70 17.80
N LEU A 2 20.80 -27.43 16.72
CA LEU A 2 19.93 -27.03 15.62
C LEU A 2 18.48 -27.31 16.01
N LEU A 3 17.69 -26.30 16.26
CA LEU A 3 16.25 -26.45 16.37
C LEU A 3 15.61 -26.18 15.02
N SER A 4 14.90 -27.18 14.57
CA SER A 4 14.41 -27.38 13.23
C SER A 4 13.26 -26.42 12.89
N THR A 5 13.31 -25.95 11.66
CA THR A 5 12.30 -25.16 10.92
C THR A 5 10.95 -25.88 10.72
N ARG A 6 10.57 -26.81 11.60
CA ARG A 6 9.37 -27.66 11.47
C ARG A 6 8.25 -27.33 12.46
N GLU A 7 8.44 -26.40 13.39
CA GLU A 7 7.43 -26.12 14.43
C GLU A 7 6.45 -24.96 14.10
N TYR A 8 6.52 -24.36 12.93
CA TYR A 8 5.59 -23.32 12.53
C TYR A 8 4.26 -23.84 11.93
N MET A 9 4.06 -25.15 11.91
CA MET A 9 2.92 -25.80 11.25
C MET A 9 2.01 -26.61 12.14
N ILE A 10 2.03 -26.47 13.47
CA ILE A 10 1.14 -27.27 14.31
C ILE A 10 0.62 -26.43 15.49
N ASN A 11 -0.46 -25.70 15.26
CA ASN A 11 -1.47 -25.49 16.30
C ASN A 11 -2.81 -25.02 15.73
N THR A 12 -3.42 -25.84 14.87
CA THR A 12 -4.84 -25.83 14.56
C THR A 12 -5.34 -27.26 14.53
N GLN A 13 -5.52 -27.85 15.70
CA GLN A 13 -6.32 -29.04 15.84
C GLN A 13 -7.40 -28.80 16.88
N LYS A 14 -8.60 -28.45 16.38
CA LYS A 14 -9.86 -29.14 16.73
C LYS A 14 -11.02 -28.55 15.93
N GLY A 15 -11.59 -29.38 15.09
CA GLY A 15 -12.93 -29.17 14.57
C GLY A 15 -13.01 -28.99 13.05
N GLU A 16 -13.44 -30.05 12.41
CA GLU A 16 -13.98 -30.15 11.06
C GLU A 16 -13.02 -30.29 9.89
N THR A 17 -13.16 -31.40 9.23
CA THR A 17 -12.59 -31.77 7.95
C THR A 17 -12.87 -30.67 6.92
N MET A 18 -11.88 -29.79 6.71
CA MET A 18 -11.92 -28.90 5.56
C MET A 18 -11.71 -29.71 4.29
N ASP A 19 -12.79 -29.95 3.60
CA ASP A 19 -12.80 -30.32 2.19
C ASP A 19 -11.86 -29.38 1.43
N ASN A 20 -11.10 -29.96 0.53
CA ASN A 20 -10.08 -29.34 -0.31
C ASN A 20 -10.71 -28.36 -1.31
N LYS A 21 -11.29 -27.25 -0.84
CA LYS A 21 -11.90 -26.20 -1.67
C LYS A 21 -10.85 -25.21 -2.14
N GLU A 22 -10.62 -25.26 -3.44
CA GLU A 22 -9.63 -24.41 -4.15
C GLU A 22 -9.96 -22.91 -4.16
N SER A 23 -11.17 -22.52 -3.70
CA SER A 23 -11.63 -21.12 -3.58
C SER A 23 -12.72 -20.99 -2.51
N SER A 24 -12.82 -19.83 -1.88
CA SER A 24 -13.84 -19.55 -0.88
C SER A 24 -14.96 -18.68 -1.46
N VAL A 25 -16.19 -19.21 -1.45
CA VAL A 25 -17.41 -18.45 -1.68
C VAL A 25 -18.18 -18.41 -0.37
N TYR A 26 -18.37 -17.21 0.18
CA TYR A 26 -19.08 -17.03 1.44
C TYR A 26 -20.58 -17.07 1.20
N ARG A 27 -21.23 -18.13 1.68
CA ARG A 27 -22.67 -18.33 1.52
C ARG A 27 -23.43 -18.06 2.81
N CYS A 28 -24.56 -17.40 2.66
CA CYS A 28 -25.47 -17.12 3.75
C CYS A 28 -26.13 -18.42 4.27
N GLU A 29 -26.01 -18.71 5.55
CA GLU A 29 -26.63 -19.89 6.18
C GLU A 29 -28.16 -19.84 6.12
N SER A 30 -28.75 -18.64 6.06
CA SER A 30 -30.22 -18.49 6.07
C SER A 30 -30.86 -18.70 4.69
N CYS A 31 -30.24 -18.26 3.60
CA CYS A 31 -30.85 -18.28 2.26
C CYS A 31 -29.94 -18.79 1.15
N ASN A 32 -28.71 -19.22 1.50
CA ASN A 32 -27.68 -19.69 0.58
C ASN A 32 -27.22 -18.64 -0.48
N GLY A 33 -27.58 -17.35 -0.31
CA GLY A 33 -27.12 -16.25 -1.14
C GLY A 33 -25.63 -15.97 -0.88
N ILE A 34 -24.97 -15.27 -1.82
CA ILE A 34 -23.56 -14.87 -1.65
C ILE A 34 -23.51 -13.70 -0.68
N MET A 35 -22.61 -13.80 0.30
CA MET A 35 -22.35 -12.72 1.26
C MET A 35 -21.22 -11.85 0.76
N GLU A 36 -21.32 -10.54 1.00
CA GLU A 36 -20.33 -9.54 0.64
C GLU A 36 -19.96 -8.71 1.87
N TYR A 37 -18.78 -8.10 1.85
CA TYR A 37 -18.39 -7.17 2.89
C TYR A 37 -19.27 -5.90 2.84
N ASP A 38 -19.92 -5.60 3.93
CA ASP A 38 -20.75 -4.39 4.08
C ASP A 38 -19.99 -3.33 4.87
N VAL A 39 -19.74 -2.20 4.22
CA VAL A 39 -18.93 -1.09 4.77
C VAL A 39 -19.62 -0.41 5.96
N GLU A 40 -20.95 -0.35 5.97
CA GLU A 40 -21.73 0.33 7.03
C GLU A 40 -21.69 -0.47 8.34
N THR A 41 -21.93 -1.78 8.24
CA THR A 41 -21.98 -2.68 9.42
C THR A 41 -20.60 -3.23 9.77
N LYS A 42 -19.61 -3.13 8.86
CA LYS A 42 -18.26 -3.75 8.96
C LYS A 42 -18.33 -5.26 9.18
N GLN A 43 -19.29 -5.91 8.55
CA GLN A 43 -19.57 -7.34 8.65
C GLN A 43 -19.78 -7.95 7.27
N MET A 44 -19.81 -9.27 7.19
CA MET A 44 -20.34 -9.96 6.03
C MET A 44 -21.85 -9.84 6.02
N LYS A 45 -22.46 -9.37 4.94
CA LYS A 45 -23.90 -9.17 4.79
C LYS A 45 -24.42 -9.88 3.55
N CYS A 46 -25.55 -10.53 3.72
CA CYS A 46 -26.25 -11.13 2.59
C CYS A 46 -27.15 -10.09 1.92
N PRO A 47 -26.93 -9.74 0.63
CA PRO A 47 -27.76 -8.76 -0.05
C PRO A 47 -29.21 -9.25 -0.28
N ASN A 48 -29.45 -10.59 -0.23
CA ASN A 48 -30.77 -11.15 -0.49
C ASN A 48 -31.70 -11.13 0.74
N CYS A 49 -31.18 -11.50 1.93
CA CYS A 49 -32.03 -11.64 3.13
C CYS A 49 -31.61 -10.69 4.29
N GLY A 50 -30.52 -9.94 4.13
CA GLY A 50 -30.02 -8.99 5.13
C GLY A 50 -29.28 -9.62 6.31
N ASN A 51 -29.12 -10.97 6.33
CA ASN A 51 -28.37 -11.63 7.40
C ASN A 51 -26.92 -11.13 7.47
N CYS A 52 -26.43 -10.82 8.67
CA CYS A 52 -25.10 -10.32 8.92
C CYS A 52 -24.29 -11.31 9.77
N VAL A 53 -23.02 -11.49 9.43
CA VAL A 53 -22.07 -12.33 10.17
C VAL A 53 -20.82 -11.50 10.46
N PRO A 54 -20.39 -11.38 11.72
CA PRO A 54 -19.20 -10.61 12.07
C PRO A 54 -17.95 -11.25 11.47
N ILE A 55 -17.03 -10.40 11.00
CA ILE A 55 -15.67 -10.81 10.63
C ILE A 55 -14.85 -10.82 11.92
N LEU A 56 -14.20 -11.94 12.21
CA LEU A 56 -13.37 -12.08 13.40
C LEU A 56 -12.05 -11.36 13.19
N ASN A 57 -11.90 -10.19 13.76
CA ASN A 57 -10.70 -9.39 13.72
C ASN A 57 -9.93 -9.50 15.04
N ASP A 58 -8.66 -9.78 14.93
CA ASP A 58 -7.73 -9.74 16.06
C ASP A 58 -6.53 -8.89 15.64
N THR A 59 -6.60 -7.60 15.95
CA THR A 59 -5.54 -6.64 15.61
C THR A 59 -4.19 -6.98 16.26
N SER A 60 -4.18 -7.85 17.29
CA SER A 60 -2.95 -8.35 17.89
C SER A 60 -2.18 -9.32 17.00
N LYS A 61 -2.76 -9.72 15.87
CA LYS A 61 -2.15 -10.65 14.89
C LYS A 61 -1.44 -9.97 13.73
N ILE A 62 -1.44 -8.65 13.65
CA ILE A 62 -0.63 -7.94 12.65
C ILE A 62 0.82 -8.06 13.07
N ILE A 63 1.61 -8.79 12.31
CA ILE A 63 2.99 -9.10 12.63
C ILE A 63 3.91 -8.20 11.82
N GLU A 64 4.83 -7.53 12.51
CA GLU A 64 5.96 -6.86 11.87
C GLU A 64 7.11 -7.84 11.74
N HIS A 65 7.52 -8.07 10.51
CA HIS A 65 8.59 -9.01 10.18
C HIS A 65 9.93 -8.29 10.12
N LYS A 66 10.98 -8.88 10.70
CA LYS A 66 12.33 -8.32 10.57
C LYS A 66 12.79 -8.35 9.12
N LEU A 67 13.30 -7.23 8.62
CA LEU A 67 13.85 -7.12 7.28
C LEU A 67 15.23 -7.78 7.24
N THR A 68 15.28 -9.04 6.81
CA THR A 68 16.50 -9.82 6.70
C THR A 68 16.86 -10.12 5.24
N ILE A 69 18.12 -10.48 4.98
CA ILE A 69 18.57 -10.91 3.64
C ILE A 69 17.79 -12.15 3.18
N ASP A 70 17.50 -13.08 4.09
CA ASP A 70 16.75 -14.28 3.75
C ASP A 70 15.29 -13.97 3.43
N ALA A 71 14.63 -13.06 4.16
CA ALA A 71 13.28 -12.59 3.83
C ALA A 71 13.22 -12.01 2.41
N LYS A 72 14.18 -11.16 2.03
CA LYS A 72 14.27 -10.57 0.68
C LYS A 72 14.41 -11.59 -0.43
N ARG A 73 15.04 -12.77 -0.16
CA ARG A 73 15.20 -13.85 -1.13
C ARG A 73 13.97 -14.72 -1.26
N ILE A 74 13.22 -14.94 -0.18
CA ILE A 74 12.08 -15.86 -0.12
C ILE A 74 10.81 -15.18 -0.65
N LEU A 75 10.59 -13.90 -0.32
CA LEU A 75 9.39 -13.19 -0.69
C LEU A 75 9.52 -12.57 -2.09
N ARG A 76 9.33 -13.43 -3.10
CA ARG A 76 9.32 -13.06 -4.51
C ARG A 76 7.94 -13.32 -5.11
N PRO A 77 7.51 -12.49 -6.07
CA PRO A 77 6.26 -12.72 -6.79
C PRO A 77 6.25 -14.07 -7.50
N SER A 78 5.06 -14.66 -7.63
CA SER A 78 4.89 -15.90 -8.41
C SER A 78 5.21 -15.66 -9.88
N GLU A 79 5.88 -16.64 -10.52
CA GLU A 79 6.16 -16.63 -11.96
C GLU A 79 4.99 -17.19 -12.79
N LYS A 80 3.92 -17.69 -12.15
CA LYS A 80 2.75 -18.23 -12.87
C LYS A 80 2.06 -17.15 -13.67
N THR A 81 1.68 -17.45 -14.90
CA THR A 81 1.04 -16.48 -15.82
C THR A 81 -0.47 -16.42 -15.69
N SER A 82 -1.12 -17.52 -15.33
CA SER A 82 -2.55 -17.62 -15.07
C SER A 82 -2.87 -18.89 -14.27
N THR A 83 -4.02 -18.91 -13.64
CA THR A 83 -4.55 -20.09 -12.94
C THR A 83 -5.96 -20.37 -13.43
N THR A 84 -6.28 -21.64 -13.74
CA THR A 84 -7.64 -22.05 -14.06
C THR A 84 -8.31 -22.60 -12.82
N MET A 85 -9.59 -22.27 -12.63
CA MET A 85 -10.41 -22.77 -11.55
C MET A 85 -11.82 -23.11 -12.02
N GLU A 86 -12.49 -24.00 -11.32
CA GLU A 86 -13.88 -24.29 -11.54
C GLU A 86 -14.77 -23.48 -10.61
N CYS A 87 -15.80 -22.84 -11.18
CA CYS A 87 -16.79 -22.06 -10.44
C CYS A 87 -17.61 -22.95 -9.51
N THR A 88 -17.48 -22.84 -8.21
CA THR A 88 -18.26 -23.60 -7.23
C THR A 88 -19.76 -23.26 -7.26
N GLY A 89 -20.15 -22.14 -7.90
CA GLY A 89 -21.54 -21.72 -8.04
C GLY A 89 -22.24 -22.36 -9.24
N CYS A 90 -21.57 -22.50 -10.39
CA CYS A 90 -22.19 -22.98 -11.64
C CYS A 90 -21.35 -24.00 -12.42
N GLY A 91 -20.17 -24.39 -11.93
CA GLY A 91 -19.30 -25.37 -12.59
C GLY A 91 -18.51 -24.85 -13.80
N ALA A 92 -18.59 -23.54 -14.11
CA ALA A 92 -17.85 -22.99 -15.24
C ALA A 92 -16.34 -22.95 -14.96
N THR A 93 -15.52 -23.30 -15.95
CA THR A 93 -14.07 -23.13 -15.87
C THR A 93 -13.71 -21.67 -16.13
N LEU A 94 -12.99 -21.05 -15.20
CA LEU A 94 -12.54 -19.66 -15.24
C LEU A 94 -11.02 -19.62 -15.36
N GLU A 95 -10.52 -18.70 -16.17
CA GLU A 95 -9.11 -18.36 -16.21
C GLU A 95 -8.92 -17.03 -15.45
N ILE A 96 -8.04 -17.06 -14.47
CA ILE A 96 -7.77 -15.93 -13.58
C ILE A 96 -6.35 -15.44 -13.89
N GLY A 97 -6.23 -14.14 -14.10
CA GLY A 97 -4.96 -13.50 -14.38
C GLY A 97 -3.94 -13.70 -13.25
N LYS A 98 -2.68 -13.68 -13.61
CA LYS A 98 -1.56 -13.88 -12.65
C LYS A 98 -1.55 -12.90 -11.49
N ASP A 99 -2.11 -11.71 -11.69
CA ASP A 99 -2.08 -10.61 -10.73
C ASP A 99 -3.39 -10.49 -9.92
N ASP A 100 -4.37 -11.38 -10.14
CA ASP A 100 -5.67 -11.32 -9.48
C ASP A 100 -5.79 -12.36 -8.37
N THR A 101 -6.22 -11.94 -7.17
CA THR A 101 -6.53 -12.85 -6.05
C THR A 101 -8.03 -13.04 -5.84
N THR A 102 -8.84 -12.26 -6.54
CA THR A 102 -10.30 -12.35 -6.52
C THR A 102 -10.84 -12.28 -7.93
N SER A 103 -11.99 -12.88 -8.15
CA SER A 103 -12.69 -12.79 -9.43
C SER A 103 -14.20 -12.89 -9.26
N VAL A 104 -14.95 -12.46 -10.27
CA VAL A 104 -16.39 -12.64 -10.37
C VAL A 104 -16.68 -13.55 -11.56
N CYS A 105 -17.46 -14.60 -11.34
CA CYS A 105 -17.86 -15.47 -12.44
C CYS A 105 -18.72 -14.72 -13.44
N PRO A 106 -18.33 -14.64 -14.71
CA PRO A 106 -19.10 -13.95 -15.72
C PRO A 106 -20.43 -14.66 -16.06
N TYR A 107 -20.57 -15.93 -15.64
CA TYR A 107 -21.77 -16.74 -15.94
C TYR A 107 -22.83 -16.66 -14.86
N CYS A 108 -22.45 -16.68 -13.58
CA CYS A 108 -23.41 -16.70 -12.46
C CYS A 108 -23.27 -15.54 -11.48
N GLY A 109 -22.29 -14.66 -11.65
CA GLY A 109 -22.07 -13.51 -10.78
C GLY A 109 -21.48 -13.83 -9.40
N SER A 110 -21.11 -15.10 -9.12
CA SER A 110 -20.47 -15.45 -7.85
C SER A 110 -19.10 -14.82 -7.74
N SER A 111 -18.82 -14.15 -6.61
CA SER A 111 -17.48 -13.69 -6.26
C SER A 111 -16.68 -14.80 -5.61
N TYR A 112 -15.40 -14.90 -5.92
CA TYR A 112 -14.47 -15.83 -5.28
C TYR A 112 -13.28 -15.11 -4.74
N VAL A 113 -12.76 -15.64 -3.64
CA VAL A 113 -11.43 -15.36 -3.12
C VAL A 113 -10.60 -16.61 -3.35
N LEU A 114 -9.52 -16.49 -4.10
CA LEU A 114 -8.65 -17.62 -4.38
C LEU A 114 -7.88 -18.03 -3.13
N ALA A 115 -7.77 -19.34 -2.90
CA ALA A 115 -6.91 -19.84 -1.85
C ALA A 115 -5.45 -19.50 -2.19
N GLN A 116 -4.79 -18.77 -1.31
CA GLN A 116 -3.42 -18.27 -1.54
C GLN A 116 -2.38 -19.37 -1.80
N LYS A 117 -2.60 -20.59 -1.28
CA LYS A 117 -1.76 -21.76 -1.57
C LYS A 117 -1.66 -22.10 -3.06
N GLN A 118 -2.70 -21.78 -3.84
CA GLN A 118 -2.73 -22.05 -5.28
C GLN A 118 -1.97 -21.03 -6.11
N LEU A 119 -1.91 -19.79 -5.58
CA LEU A 119 -1.26 -18.69 -6.26
C LEU A 119 0.24 -18.60 -5.94
N ASP A 120 0.76 -19.40 -4.98
CA ASP A 120 2.07 -19.19 -4.35
C ASP A 120 2.23 -17.72 -3.90
N ALA A 121 1.11 -17.10 -3.53
CA ALA A 121 1.05 -15.67 -3.23
C ALA A 121 1.44 -15.40 -1.78
N ILE A 122 1.98 -14.21 -1.56
CA ILE A 122 2.27 -13.69 -0.23
C ILE A 122 0.95 -13.42 0.50
N ILE A 123 0.79 -13.99 1.71
CA ILE A 123 -0.39 -13.74 2.56
C ILE A 123 -0.23 -12.38 3.21
N PRO A 124 -1.18 -11.44 3.04
CA PRO A 124 -1.11 -10.15 3.74
C PRO A 124 -1.17 -10.31 5.26
N ASP A 125 -0.43 -9.48 6.00
CA ASP A 125 -0.51 -9.40 7.45
C ASP A 125 -1.75 -8.59 7.88
N GLY A 126 -2.08 -7.56 7.07
CA GLY A 126 -3.17 -6.66 7.36
C GLY A 126 -3.93 -6.19 6.12
N ILE A 127 -5.07 -5.59 6.37
CA ILE A 127 -5.91 -4.97 5.36
C ILE A 127 -6.53 -3.68 5.92
N ILE A 128 -6.64 -2.65 5.09
CA ILE A 128 -7.42 -1.45 5.41
C ILE A 128 -8.81 -1.60 4.76
N PRO A 129 -9.86 -1.95 5.52
CA PRO A 129 -11.17 -2.17 4.95
C PRO A 129 -11.75 -0.90 4.33
N PHE A 130 -12.51 -1.04 3.25
CA PHE A 130 -13.27 0.06 2.67
C PHE A 130 -14.15 0.74 3.74
N ASN A 131 -14.26 2.08 3.66
CA ASN A 131 -15.17 2.87 4.49
C ASN A 131 -16.15 3.69 3.67
N LEU A 132 -16.13 3.53 2.37
CA LEU A 132 -17.03 4.18 1.44
C LEU A 132 -17.73 3.11 0.62
N ASP A 133 -19.03 3.05 0.70
CA ASP A 133 -19.82 2.14 -0.12
C ASP A 133 -19.88 2.58 -1.59
N MET A 134 -20.25 1.66 -2.46
CA MET A 134 -20.32 1.87 -3.90
C MET A 134 -21.26 3.02 -4.28
N ASN A 135 -22.37 3.22 -3.57
CA ASN A 135 -23.34 4.27 -3.89
C ASN A 135 -22.80 5.64 -3.50
N ALA A 136 -22.19 5.74 -2.31
CA ALA A 136 -21.53 6.97 -1.86
C ALA A 136 -20.35 7.35 -2.78
N ALA A 137 -19.58 6.37 -3.28
CA ALA A 137 -18.54 6.59 -4.26
C ALA A 137 -19.11 7.16 -5.58
N LYS A 138 -20.18 6.56 -6.11
CA LYS A 138 -20.90 7.04 -7.30
C LYS A 138 -21.45 8.45 -7.12
N GLU A 139 -22.07 8.75 -5.98
CA GLU A 139 -22.59 10.10 -5.69
C GLU A 139 -21.47 11.14 -5.60
N THR A 140 -20.37 10.79 -4.95
CA THR A 140 -19.20 11.68 -4.82
C THR A 140 -18.61 11.99 -6.19
N PHE A 141 -18.45 10.98 -7.03
CA PHE A 141 -17.98 11.15 -8.40
C PHE A 141 -18.95 12.00 -9.22
N HIS A 142 -20.27 11.75 -9.12
CA HIS A 142 -21.29 12.54 -9.80
C HIS A 142 -21.26 14.01 -9.39
N LYS A 143 -21.16 14.29 -8.09
CA LYS A 143 -21.02 15.67 -7.58
C LYS A 143 -19.76 16.35 -8.11
N TRP A 144 -18.63 15.59 -8.18
CA TRP A 144 -17.38 16.07 -8.71
C TRP A 144 -17.45 16.38 -10.22
N VAL A 145 -18.05 15.51 -11.04
CA VAL A 145 -18.25 15.72 -12.47
C VAL A 145 -19.16 16.92 -12.75
N LYS A 146 -20.27 17.05 -12.00
CA LYS A 146 -21.20 18.19 -12.14
C LYS A 146 -20.54 19.55 -11.95
N ARG A 147 -19.56 19.66 -11.08
CA ARG A 147 -18.80 20.91 -10.84
C ARG A 147 -17.85 21.26 -12.00
N ARG A 148 -17.62 20.36 -12.94
CA ARG A 148 -16.70 20.54 -14.09
C ARG A 148 -17.51 20.78 -15.36
N TRP A 149 -17.87 22.04 -15.61
CA TRP A 149 -18.68 22.43 -16.77
C TRP A 149 -18.03 22.08 -18.11
N LEU A 150 -16.68 22.07 -18.20
CA LEU A 150 -15.91 21.67 -19.39
C LEU A 150 -15.66 20.13 -19.50
N ALA A 151 -16.22 19.34 -18.60
CA ALA A 151 -16.00 17.88 -18.64
C ALA A 151 -16.59 17.28 -19.93
N PRO A 152 -15.83 16.37 -20.60
CA PRO A 152 -16.32 15.66 -21.79
C PRO A 152 -17.65 14.96 -21.53
N GLY A 153 -18.55 14.93 -22.55
CA GLY A 153 -19.88 14.30 -22.40
C GLY A 153 -19.78 12.82 -21.99
N LYS A 154 -18.79 12.09 -22.51
CA LYS A 154 -18.52 10.69 -22.09
C LYS A 154 -18.27 10.55 -20.59
N LEU A 155 -17.55 11.49 -19.97
CA LEU A 155 -17.30 11.45 -18.53
C LEU A 155 -18.58 11.65 -17.73
N LYS A 156 -19.52 12.46 -18.25
CA LYS A 156 -20.82 12.73 -17.61
C LYS A 156 -21.75 11.52 -17.60
N THR A 157 -21.55 10.57 -18.49
CA THR A 157 -22.37 9.34 -18.60
C THR A 157 -21.67 8.09 -18.11
N LEU A 158 -20.37 8.18 -17.83
CA LEU A 158 -19.52 7.03 -17.47
C LEU A 158 -20.06 6.27 -16.22
N TYR A 159 -20.63 6.97 -15.27
CA TYR A 159 -21.15 6.38 -14.02
C TYR A 159 -22.52 5.68 -14.18
N GLN A 160 -23.19 5.84 -15.32
CA GLN A 160 -24.53 5.26 -15.54
C GLN A 160 -24.48 3.76 -15.85
N GLY A 161 -23.33 3.26 -16.33
CA GLY A 161 -23.13 1.87 -16.72
C GLY A 161 -22.53 0.95 -15.66
N ASN A 162 -22.49 1.36 -14.39
CA ASN A 162 -21.83 0.64 -13.30
C ASN A 162 -20.31 0.40 -13.46
N PRO A 163 -19.51 1.42 -13.82
CA PRO A 163 -18.08 1.28 -14.08
C PRO A 163 -17.22 1.22 -12.82
N PHE A 164 -17.83 1.34 -11.63
CA PHE A 164 -17.10 1.32 -10.36
C PHE A 164 -16.91 -0.10 -9.89
N GLN A 165 -15.69 -0.42 -9.53
CA GLN A 165 -15.32 -1.67 -8.87
C GLN A 165 -14.41 -1.35 -7.69
N SER A 166 -14.63 -2.02 -6.58
CA SER A 166 -13.74 -1.96 -5.42
C SER A 166 -12.51 -2.79 -5.72
N LEU A 167 -11.32 -2.23 -5.54
CA LEU A 167 -10.06 -2.89 -5.82
C LEU A 167 -9.13 -2.74 -4.62
N TYR A 168 -8.67 -3.86 -4.07
CA TYR A 168 -7.59 -3.90 -3.11
C TYR A 168 -6.24 -4.03 -3.83
N LEU A 169 -5.30 -3.19 -3.45
CA LEU A 169 -3.93 -3.22 -3.96
C LEU A 169 -2.97 -3.62 -2.85
N PRO A 170 -2.00 -4.49 -3.13
CA PRO A 170 -0.98 -4.85 -2.17
C PRO A 170 0.08 -3.75 -2.05
N TYR A 171 0.49 -3.52 -0.80
CA TYR A 171 1.57 -2.62 -0.41
C TYR A 171 2.52 -3.32 0.55
N TRP A 172 3.76 -2.90 0.49
CA TRP A 172 4.74 -3.12 1.53
C TRP A 172 4.76 -1.90 2.45
N THR A 173 4.92 -2.10 3.75
CA THR A 173 5.27 -1.04 4.69
C THR A 173 6.63 -1.33 5.29
N PHE A 174 7.38 -0.29 5.59
CA PHE A 174 8.72 -0.41 6.17
C PHE A 174 8.86 0.53 7.34
N ASP A 175 9.44 0.01 8.44
CA ASP A 175 9.79 0.76 9.62
C ASP A 175 11.31 0.71 9.81
N ALA A 176 11.90 1.79 10.31
CA ALA A 176 13.33 1.84 10.63
C ALA A 176 13.66 2.97 11.60
N ASP A 177 14.64 2.75 12.45
CA ASP A 177 15.36 3.82 13.13
C ASP A 177 16.55 4.21 12.27
N ALA A 178 16.59 5.46 11.79
CA ALA A 178 17.69 5.93 10.99
C ALA A 178 18.39 7.12 11.63
N ASP A 179 19.70 7.14 11.50
CA ASP A 179 20.54 8.28 11.85
C ASP A 179 21.56 8.54 10.75
N ALA A 180 21.93 9.79 10.55
CA ALA A 180 22.92 10.18 9.57
C ALA A 180 23.84 11.28 10.08
N ASP A 181 25.16 11.05 9.94
CA ASP A 181 26.13 12.12 9.99
C ASP A 181 26.18 12.80 8.62
N TYR A 182 26.19 14.12 8.60
CA TYR A 182 26.23 14.83 7.33
C TYR A 182 27.37 15.85 7.26
N THR A 183 27.76 16.14 6.03
CA THR A 183 28.60 17.30 5.66
C THR A 183 27.87 18.11 4.60
N ALA A 184 28.02 19.44 4.66
CA ALA A 184 27.38 20.35 3.72
C ALA A 184 28.17 21.65 3.57
N MET A 185 27.74 22.49 2.62
CA MET A 185 28.15 23.87 2.49
C MET A 185 27.02 24.80 2.92
N GLY A 186 27.22 25.57 3.98
CA GLY A 186 26.31 26.63 4.42
C GLY A 186 26.70 27.96 3.85
N GLY A 187 25.79 28.68 3.23
CA GLY A 187 26.02 29.96 2.59
C GLY A 187 25.50 31.12 3.44
N ARG A 188 26.32 32.15 3.64
CA ARG A 188 25.92 33.43 4.22
C ARG A 188 25.86 34.49 3.14
N THR A 189 24.70 35.10 2.99
CA THR A 189 24.46 36.12 1.95
C THR A 189 24.83 37.49 2.47
N ARG A 190 25.70 38.17 1.71
CA ARG A 190 26.08 39.57 1.94
C ARG A 190 25.61 40.42 0.78
N THR A 191 25.12 41.60 1.12
CA THR A 191 24.73 42.58 0.11
C THR A 191 25.65 43.77 0.18
N GLU A 192 26.29 44.09 -0.95
CA GLU A 192 27.17 45.21 -1.08
C GLU A 192 26.60 46.24 -2.05
N GLN A 193 26.69 47.50 -1.70
CA GLN A 193 26.33 48.60 -2.59
C GLN A 193 27.63 49.10 -3.26
N TYR A 194 27.60 49.24 -4.56
CA TYR A 194 28.70 49.82 -5.34
C TYR A 194 28.15 50.86 -6.33
N LYS A 195 28.99 51.80 -6.76
CA LYS A 195 28.63 52.71 -7.81
C LYS A 195 29.13 52.19 -9.16
N ASP A 196 28.23 52.18 -10.13
CA ASP A 196 28.62 51.84 -11.51
C ASP A 196 29.42 52.97 -12.15
N LYS A 197 29.88 52.77 -13.40
CA LYS A 197 30.70 53.75 -14.13
C LYS A 197 29.94 55.06 -14.41
N GLU A 198 28.63 55.05 -14.29
CA GLU A 198 27.73 56.17 -14.53
C GLU A 198 27.37 56.90 -13.22
N GLY A 199 27.85 56.41 -12.07
CA GLY A 199 27.60 56.98 -10.74
C GLY A 199 26.34 56.48 -10.03
N ASN A 200 25.56 55.58 -10.63
CA ASN A 200 24.35 55.02 -10.04
C ASN A 200 24.71 53.98 -8.95
N VAL A 201 23.97 53.99 -7.85
CA VAL A 201 24.12 53.02 -6.78
C VAL A 201 23.46 51.69 -7.23
N GLN A 202 24.31 50.68 -7.36
CA GLN A 202 23.90 49.29 -7.66
C GLN A 202 24.08 48.42 -6.44
N THR A 203 23.26 47.37 -6.34
CA THR A 203 23.37 46.39 -5.25
C THR A 203 23.82 45.05 -5.82
N ARG A 204 24.88 44.49 -5.26
CA ARG A 204 25.37 43.17 -5.60
C ARG A 204 25.23 42.25 -4.40
N THR A 205 24.64 41.10 -4.62
CA THR A 205 24.52 40.02 -3.61
C THR A 205 25.65 39.01 -3.84
N HIS A 206 26.37 38.67 -2.79
CA HIS A 206 27.42 37.68 -2.76
C HIS A 206 27.16 36.67 -1.67
N THR A 207 27.41 35.39 -1.92
CA THR A 207 27.22 34.31 -0.92
C THR A 207 28.58 33.70 -0.59
N ASP A 208 28.99 33.79 0.65
CA ASP A 208 30.19 33.15 1.19
C ASP A 208 29.82 31.74 1.67
N TRP A 209 30.53 30.73 1.22
CA TRP A 209 30.26 29.34 1.52
C TRP A 209 31.23 28.79 2.57
N TYR A 210 30.69 28.12 3.59
CA TYR A 210 31.41 27.54 4.72
C TYR A 210 31.12 26.05 4.82
N HIS A 211 32.17 25.25 5.05
CA HIS A 211 32.00 23.85 5.39
C HIS A 211 31.30 23.70 6.73
N THR A 212 30.27 22.87 6.78
CA THR A 212 29.55 22.56 8.00
C THR A 212 29.27 21.08 8.08
N HIS A 213 28.98 20.60 9.26
CA HIS A 213 28.62 19.21 9.53
C HIS A 213 27.59 19.16 10.66
N GLY A 214 26.97 18.02 10.80
CA GLY A 214 26.00 17.77 11.86
C GLY A 214 25.53 16.32 11.86
N HIS A 215 24.52 16.07 12.66
CA HIS A 215 23.90 14.77 12.83
C HIS A 215 22.38 14.94 12.87
N VAL A 216 21.67 14.07 12.16
CA VAL A 216 20.21 14.00 12.15
C VAL A 216 19.75 12.58 12.44
N GLN A 217 18.56 12.44 13.00
CA GLN A 217 17.94 11.15 13.28
C GLN A 217 16.44 11.25 13.03
N GLU A 218 15.85 10.15 12.59
CA GLU A 218 14.40 10.03 12.36
C GLU A 218 13.97 8.59 12.64
N HIS A 219 12.79 8.44 13.19
CA HIS A 219 12.08 7.17 13.29
C HIS A 219 11.06 7.11 12.17
N PHE A 220 11.20 6.13 11.29
CA PHE A 220 10.28 5.88 10.20
C PHE A 220 9.30 4.80 10.60
N ASP A 221 8.02 5.09 10.44
CA ASP A 221 6.91 4.20 10.74
C ASP A 221 5.99 4.13 9.51
N ASP A 222 5.72 2.93 9.05
CA ASP A 222 4.82 2.64 7.92
C ASP A 222 5.15 3.39 6.60
N ILE A 223 6.42 3.41 6.19
CA ILE A 223 6.79 3.89 4.86
C ILE A 223 6.18 2.97 3.80
N LEU A 224 5.27 3.52 3.00
CA LEU A 224 4.45 2.77 2.05
C LEU A 224 5.13 2.62 0.70
N GLU A 225 5.25 1.37 0.24
CA GLU A 225 5.75 1.05 -1.09
C GLU A 225 4.75 0.18 -1.85
N LYS A 226 4.49 0.56 -3.09
CA LYS A 226 3.58 -0.20 -3.97
C LYS A 226 4.17 -1.58 -4.26
N ALA A 227 3.38 -2.61 -3.97
CA ALA A 227 3.76 -3.99 -4.28
C ALA A 227 3.28 -4.45 -5.66
N VAL A 228 2.75 -3.52 -6.47
CA VAL A 228 2.29 -3.75 -7.84
C VAL A 228 2.93 -2.77 -8.81
N ASN A 229 3.35 -3.30 -9.97
CA ASN A 229 3.70 -2.49 -11.12
C ASN A 229 2.42 -2.19 -11.89
N THR A 230 1.96 -0.95 -11.88
CA THR A 230 0.78 -0.51 -12.61
C THR A 230 1.09 0.75 -13.42
N GLU A 231 0.47 0.86 -14.59
CA GLU A 231 0.55 2.08 -15.42
C GLU A 231 -0.06 3.30 -14.69
N ASN A 232 -0.91 3.06 -13.69
CA ASN A 232 -1.58 4.08 -12.90
C ASN A 232 -0.81 4.48 -11.62
N ALA A 233 0.45 4.10 -11.46
CA ALA A 233 1.24 4.37 -10.25
C ALA A 233 1.22 5.85 -9.82
N ALA A 234 1.25 6.79 -10.80
CA ALA A 234 1.18 8.22 -10.52
C ALA A 234 -0.17 8.68 -9.91
N PHE A 235 -1.28 7.97 -10.20
CA PHE A 235 -2.57 8.25 -9.56
C PHE A 235 -2.59 7.70 -8.14
N LEU A 236 -2.01 6.53 -7.91
CA LEU A 236 -1.95 5.94 -6.57
C LEU A 236 -1.19 6.86 -5.60
N SER A 237 -0.09 7.46 -6.04
CA SER A 237 0.66 8.42 -5.20
C SER A 237 -0.14 9.69 -4.82
N GLN A 238 -1.24 9.99 -5.51
CA GLN A 238 -2.09 11.13 -5.17
C GLN A 238 -3.14 10.80 -4.09
N ILE A 239 -3.39 9.52 -3.82
CA ILE A 239 -4.32 9.08 -2.77
C ILE A 239 -3.60 8.58 -1.52
N GLU A 240 -2.29 8.48 -1.56
CA GLU A 240 -1.42 8.24 -0.41
C GLU A 240 -1.25 9.53 0.41
N PRO A 241 -0.98 9.45 1.74
CA PRO A 241 -0.89 8.22 2.54
C PRO A 241 -2.27 7.68 2.93
N TYR A 242 -2.34 6.37 3.17
CA TYR A 242 -3.53 5.73 3.72
C TYR A 242 -3.57 5.89 5.25
N ASP A 243 -4.78 5.82 5.81
CA ASP A 243 -4.98 5.88 7.27
C ASP A 243 -4.63 4.52 7.91
N MET A 244 -3.37 4.38 8.35
CA MET A 244 -2.86 3.16 8.99
C MET A 244 -3.55 2.85 10.33
N GLY A 245 -4.16 3.85 10.99
CA GLY A 245 -4.98 3.62 12.18
C GLY A 245 -6.22 2.75 11.94
N ARG A 246 -6.55 2.48 10.68
CA ARG A 246 -7.67 1.60 10.27
C ARG A 246 -7.22 0.20 9.85
N LEU A 247 -5.93 -0.08 9.91
CA LEU A 247 -5.38 -1.39 9.58
C LEU A 247 -5.94 -2.43 10.55
N VAL A 248 -6.45 -3.52 10.00
CA VAL A 248 -6.91 -4.70 10.75
C VAL A 248 -6.17 -5.94 10.27
N SER A 249 -6.17 -7.02 11.06
CA SER A 249 -5.58 -8.28 10.59
C SER A 249 -6.30 -8.76 9.34
N TYR A 250 -5.52 -9.29 8.39
CA TYR A 250 -6.08 -9.79 7.14
C TYR A 250 -7.07 -10.93 7.40
N ALA A 251 -8.23 -10.82 6.78
CA ALA A 251 -9.22 -11.88 6.67
C ALA A 251 -9.76 -11.88 5.23
N PRO A 252 -9.78 -13.04 4.55
CA PRO A 252 -10.21 -13.12 3.15
C PRO A 252 -11.68 -12.70 2.95
N GLU A 253 -12.49 -12.68 3.99
CA GLU A 253 -13.86 -12.17 3.99
C GLU A 253 -13.97 -10.73 3.50
N TYR A 254 -12.97 -9.88 3.80
CA TYR A 254 -12.94 -8.49 3.33
C TYR A 254 -12.85 -8.36 1.80
N LEU A 255 -12.34 -9.40 1.13
CA LEU A 255 -12.21 -9.41 -0.32
C LEU A 255 -13.50 -9.82 -1.03
N SER A 256 -14.50 -10.31 -0.30
CA SER A 256 -15.76 -10.78 -0.91
C SER A 256 -16.55 -9.62 -1.54
N GLY A 257 -16.80 -9.70 -2.83
CA GLY A 257 -17.41 -8.62 -3.62
C GLY A 257 -16.42 -7.57 -4.16
N CYS A 258 -15.13 -7.69 -3.84
CA CYS A 258 -14.08 -6.78 -4.30
C CYS A 258 -13.11 -7.47 -5.25
N MET A 259 -12.43 -6.71 -6.09
CA MET A 259 -11.23 -7.16 -6.79
C MET A 259 -10.02 -7.02 -5.88
N SER A 260 -9.00 -7.84 -6.11
CA SER A 260 -7.70 -7.71 -5.44
C SER A 260 -6.59 -8.23 -6.34
N GLN A 261 -5.42 -7.62 -6.24
CA GLN A 261 -4.23 -8.00 -7.00
C GLN A 261 -3.19 -8.69 -6.14
N CYS A 262 -2.38 -9.55 -6.77
CA CYS A 262 -1.20 -10.15 -6.15
C CYS A 262 -0.03 -9.18 -6.10
N TYR A 263 0.91 -9.45 -5.18
CA TYR A 263 2.22 -8.81 -5.17
C TYR A 263 3.00 -9.18 -6.44
N ASN A 264 3.49 -8.19 -7.19
CA ASN A 264 4.37 -8.38 -8.34
C ASN A 264 5.67 -7.55 -8.26
N VAL A 265 5.88 -6.84 -7.15
CA VAL A 265 7.13 -6.20 -6.77
C VAL A 265 7.69 -6.96 -5.56
N ASP A 266 8.92 -7.46 -5.68
CA ASP A 266 9.59 -8.20 -4.61
C ASP A 266 9.98 -7.29 -3.42
N LEU A 267 10.16 -7.93 -2.26
CA LEU A 267 10.54 -7.24 -1.02
C LEU A 267 11.89 -6.52 -1.13
N GLU A 268 12.85 -7.06 -1.89
CA GLU A 268 14.16 -6.44 -2.07
C GLU A 268 14.05 -5.12 -2.80
N LYS A 269 13.32 -5.09 -3.93
CA LYS A 269 13.11 -3.88 -4.71
C LYS A 269 12.32 -2.83 -3.91
N ALA A 270 11.24 -3.23 -3.24
CA ALA A 270 10.45 -2.34 -2.41
C ALA A 270 11.26 -1.76 -1.25
N SER A 271 12.07 -2.59 -0.55
CA SER A 271 12.90 -2.11 0.56
C SER A 271 14.00 -1.13 0.12
N ASN A 272 14.51 -1.26 -1.11
CA ASN A 272 15.46 -0.30 -1.65
C ASN A 272 14.77 1.04 -1.96
N SER A 273 13.56 1.01 -2.53
CA SER A 273 12.75 2.21 -2.77
C SER A 273 12.43 2.94 -1.45
N ALA A 274 11.97 2.21 -0.43
CA ALA A 274 11.71 2.77 0.90
C ALA A 274 12.96 3.42 1.52
N ARG A 275 14.14 2.80 1.33
CA ARG A 275 15.39 3.40 1.78
C ARG A 275 15.74 4.69 1.03
N ASP A 276 15.46 4.77 -0.27
CA ASP A 276 15.66 5.99 -1.04
C ASP A 276 14.77 7.13 -0.51
N ASP A 277 13.51 6.84 -0.15
CA ASP A 277 12.59 7.81 0.45
C ASP A 277 13.06 8.24 1.85
N MET A 278 13.50 7.31 2.69
CA MET A 278 14.09 7.60 4.00
C MET A 278 15.34 8.48 3.86
N GLU A 279 16.21 8.18 2.89
CA GLU A 279 17.42 8.96 2.61
C GLU A 279 17.08 10.39 2.15
N GLN A 280 16.05 10.57 1.33
CA GLN A 280 15.57 11.90 0.95
C GLN A 280 15.05 12.68 2.14
N ARG A 281 14.34 12.03 3.06
CA ARG A 281 13.85 12.66 4.28
C ARG A 281 15.01 13.08 5.20
N LEU A 282 16.00 12.21 5.42
CA LEU A 282 17.20 12.54 6.19
C LEU A 282 17.97 13.69 5.55
N ARG A 283 18.04 13.74 4.23
CA ARG A 283 18.66 14.85 3.48
C ARG A 283 17.92 16.17 3.66
N SER A 284 16.59 16.13 3.72
CA SER A 284 15.77 17.31 4.05
C SER A 284 16.07 17.80 5.46
N LEU A 285 16.08 16.90 6.45
CA LEU A 285 16.40 17.24 7.84
C LEU A 285 17.81 17.85 7.97
N ALA A 286 18.80 17.28 7.30
CA ALA A 286 20.16 17.83 7.28
C ALA A 286 20.19 19.22 6.63
N SER A 287 19.43 19.42 5.56
CA SER A 287 19.30 20.74 4.92
C SER A 287 18.66 21.77 5.83
N ASP A 288 17.58 21.38 6.53
CA ASP A 288 16.88 22.24 7.50
C ASP A 288 17.77 22.61 8.68
N ASP A 289 18.58 21.66 9.17
CA ASP A 289 19.56 21.93 10.23
C ASP A 289 20.65 22.93 9.78
N VAL A 290 21.13 22.82 8.54
CA VAL A 290 22.06 23.82 7.97
C VAL A 290 21.36 25.17 7.82
N LEU A 291 20.13 25.21 7.29
CA LEU A 291 19.38 26.45 7.09
C LEU A 291 19.00 27.15 8.40
N SER A 292 18.99 26.44 9.52
CA SER A 292 18.83 27.04 10.84
C SER A 292 20.00 27.98 11.24
N ARG A 293 21.17 27.83 10.59
CA ARG A 293 22.43 28.51 10.91
C ARG A 293 22.96 29.37 9.74
N TYR A 294 22.47 29.11 8.52
CA TYR A 294 22.92 29.73 7.27
C TYR A 294 21.72 30.13 6.42
N ASP A 295 21.91 31.05 5.50
CA ASP A 295 20.84 31.55 4.61
C ASP A 295 20.57 30.62 3.42
N SER A 296 21.53 29.72 3.12
CA SER A 296 21.42 28.78 2.00
C SER A 296 22.25 27.52 2.26
N VAL A 297 21.92 26.43 1.56
CA VAL A 297 22.59 25.13 1.69
C VAL A 297 22.87 24.53 0.32
N LYS A 298 23.98 23.81 0.19
CA LYS A 298 24.31 22.96 -0.96
C LYS A 298 25.27 21.84 -0.56
N ASP A 299 25.48 20.90 -1.48
CA ASP A 299 26.44 19.80 -1.38
C ASP A 299 26.24 18.94 -0.11
N VAL A 300 24.99 18.71 0.29
CA VAL A 300 24.65 17.85 1.42
C VAL A 300 25.01 16.41 1.09
N ARG A 301 25.91 15.83 1.88
CA ARG A 301 26.32 14.42 1.81
C ARG A 301 26.00 13.75 3.11
N LEU A 302 25.31 12.62 3.04
CA LEU A 302 24.90 11.82 4.20
C LEU A 302 25.77 10.59 4.33
N HIS A 303 25.94 10.15 5.56
CA HIS A 303 26.43 8.84 5.92
C HIS A 303 25.40 8.22 6.87
N SER A 304 24.43 7.54 6.27
CA SER A 304 23.22 7.04 6.95
C SER A 304 23.44 5.63 7.51
N ARG A 305 22.82 5.36 8.65
CA ARG A 305 22.77 4.05 9.31
C ARG A 305 21.34 3.74 9.65
N TYR A 306 20.91 2.50 9.36
CA TYR A 306 19.56 2.00 9.61
C TYR A 306 19.61 0.88 10.63
N ARG A 307 18.68 0.88 11.57
CA ARG A 307 18.53 -0.12 12.63
C ARG A 307 17.07 -0.48 12.79
N ASN A 308 16.82 -1.62 13.42
CA ASN A 308 15.47 -2.10 13.74
C ASN A 308 14.54 -2.14 12.52
N GLU A 309 15.11 -2.49 11.35
CA GLU A 309 14.35 -2.53 10.12
C GLU A 309 13.33 -3.66 10.15
N SER A 310 12.06 -3.31 9.92
CA SER A 310 10.95 -4.25 9.80
C SER A 310 10.09 -3.95 8.58
N TYR A 311 9.19 -4.89 8.27
CA TYR A 311 8.25 -4.75 7.16
C TYR A 311 6.94 -5.50 7.46
N LYS A 312 5.87 -5.08 6.82
CA LYS A 312 4.56 -5.76 6.76
C LYS A 312 4.08 -5.81 5.32
N HIS A 313 3.23 -6.76 4.99
CA HIS A 313 2.47 -6.71 3.75
C HIS A 313 1.00 -6.45 4.05
N ILE A 314 0.44 -5.49 3.34
CA ILE A 314 -0.93 -5.05 3.57
C ILE A 314 -1.70 -4.92 2.26
N LEU A 315 -3.01 -4.97 2.37
CA LEU A 315 -3.94 -4.59 1.31
C LEU A 315 -4.61 -3.24 1.66
N VAL A 316 -4.68 -2.35 0.68
CA VAL A 316 -5.31 -1.04 0.82
C VAL A 316 -6.36 -0.80 -0.25
#